data_fe37dd9fe3e73816a2fa04b4de226bdb
#
_entry.id   fe37dd9fe3e73816a2fa04b4de226bdb
#
_cell.length_a   1.000
_cell.length_b   1.000
_cell.length_c   1.000
_cell.angle_alpha   90.00
_cell.angle_beta   90.00
_cell.angle_gamma   90.00
#
_symmetry.space_group_name_H-M   'P 1'
#
loop_
_entity.id
_entity.type
_entity.pdbx_description
1 polymer ?
#
loop_
_entity_poly.entity_id
_entity_poly.type
_entity_poly.pdbx_seq_one_letter_code
_entity_poly.pdbx_strand_id
1 'polypeptide(L)'
;MIYEHTQNVSKKWKRGFLAIGIVFVLGPNIAAGSFTSKSVSWILILTVLVIYYAFIRPFMSATTVVTFEQFEFRFSYGWPRTRLARSEIASHEIVEISGWVGTGIRGVSGGWLWRVWGRSCVEIRKVNGKRLVVGTDDTEGLSRALNS
;
A
#
# COMPACT_ATOMS: atom_id res chain seq x y z
N MET A 1 0.40 14.17 -19.00
CA MET A 1 0.99 13.38 -17.89
C MET A 1 2.33 13.98 -17.58
N ILE A 2 2.56 14.44 -16.35
CA ILE A 2 3.81 15.10 -15.92
C ILE A 2 4.71 14.07 -15.24
N TYR A 3 4.12 13.15 -14.47
CA TYR A 3 4.84 12.18 -13.67
C TYR A 3 4.02 10.91 -13.50
N GLU A 4 4.67 9.77 -13.60
CA GLU A 4 4.12 8.47 -13.24
C GLU A 4 5.23 7.62 -12.60
N HIS A 5 4.97 7.13 -11.40
CA HIS A 5 5.91 6.29 -10.68
C HIS A 5 5.19 5.14 -10.00
N THR A 6 5.75 3.93 -10.13
CA THR A 6 5.19 2.72 -9.49
C THR A 6 6.16 2.17 -8.46
N GLN A 7 5.78 2.28 -7.20
CA GLN A 7 6.48 1.66 -6.09
C GLN A 7 6.02 0.22 -5.88
N ASN A 8 6.97 -0.69 -5.68
CA ASN A 8 6.70 -2.11 -5.44
C ASN A 8 7.39 -2.59 -4.17
N VAL A 9 6.69 -3.40 -3.38
CA VAL A 9 7.35 -4.20 -2.33
C VAL A 9 8.28 -5.22 -2.99
N SER A 10 9.47 -5.42 -2.41
CA SER A 10 10.46 -6.34 -2.99
C SER A 10 9.91 -7.77 -3.12
N LYS A 11 10.41 -8.52 -4.12
CA LYS A 11 9.99 -9.90 -4.37
C LYS A 11 10.23 -10.82 -3.16
N LYS A 12 11.28 -10.57 -2.38
CA LYS A 12 11.60 -11.31 -1.15
C LYS A 12 10.50 -11.17 -0.10
N TRP A 13 10.02 -9.95 0.13
CA TRP A 13 8.95 -9.67 1.07
C TRP A 13 7.60 -10.25 0.61
N LYS A 14 7.30 -10.17 -0.68
CA LYS A 14 6.08 -10.79 -1.26
C LYS A 14 6.02 -12.29 -0.99
N ARG A 15 7.15 -12.98 -1.19
CA ARG A 15 7.28 -14.43 -0.91
C ARG A 15 7.24 -14.71 0.59
N GLY A 16 7.89 -13.88 1.41
CA GLY A 16 7.89 -13.99 2.86
C GLY A 16 6.49 -13.92 3.46
N PHE A 17 5.68 -12.95 3.06
CA PHE A 17 4.29 -12.84 3.53
C PHE A 17 3.44 -14.05 3.16
N LEU A 18 3.60 -14.58 1.95
CA LEU A 18 2.91 -15.79 1.53
C LEU A 18 3.35 -17.01 2.36
N ALA A 19 4.67 -17.18 2.54
CA ALA A 19 5.22 -18.28 3.33
C ALA A 19 4.76 -18.22 4.79
N ILE A 20 4.78 -17.05 5.42
CA ILE A 20 4.29 -16.84 6.79
C ILE A 20 2.80 -17.19 6.88
N GLY A 21 1.99 -16.75 5.93
CA GLY A 21 0.56 -17.09 5.90
C GLY A 21 0.33 -18.60 5.81
N ILE A 22 1.06 -19.28 4.96
CA ILE A 22 1.00 -20.74 4.82
C ILE A 22 1.42 -21.43 6.12
N VAL A 23 2.55 -21.05 6.71
CA VAL A 23 3.05 -21.64 7.97
C VAL A 23 2.08 -21.39 9.12
N PHE A 24 1.50 -20.21 9.22
CA PHE A 24 0.56 -19.86 10.27
C PHE A 24 -0.73 -20.68 10.22
N VAL A 25 -1.19 -21.02 9.01
CA VAL A 25 -2.41 -21.84 8.83
C VAL A 25 -2.11 -23.33 8.90
N LEU A 26 -1.02 -23.79 8.28
CA LEU A 26 -0.71 -25.22 8.24
C LEU A 26 -0.02 -25.71 9.51
N GLY A 27 0.81 -24.89 10.16
CA GLY A 27 1.59 -25.26 11.33
C GLY A 27 0.77 -25.85 12.49
N PRO A 28 -0.28 -25.17 12.98
CA PRO A 28 -1.14 -25.69 14.03
C PRO A 28 -1.84 -27.00 13.65
N ASN A 29 -2.25 -27.17 12.38
CA ASN A 29 -2.90 -28.38 11.91
C ASN A 29 -1.94 -29.57 11.84
N ILE A 30 -0.69 -29.33 11.45
CA ILE A 30 0.37 -30.37 11.48
C ILE A 30 0.66 -30.76 12.92
N ALA A 31 0.84 -29.79 13.83
CA ALA A 31 1.15 -30.03 15.24
C ALA A 31 0.02 -30.78 15.97
N ALA A 32 -1.24 -30.52 15.61
CA ALA A 32 -2.39 -31.20 16.19
C ALA A 32 -2.66 -32.60 15.59
N GLY A 33 -1.85 -33.07 14.64
CA GLY A 33 -2.11 -34.35 13.94
C GLY A 33 -3.39 -34.38 13.12
N SER A 34 -4.00 -33.22 12.88
CA SER A 34 -5.32 -33.08 12.24
C SER A 34 -5.28 -33.25 10.71
N PHE A 35 -4.12 -33.61 10.14
CA PHE A 35 -3.91 -33.80 8.70
C PHE A 35 -4.50 -35.11 8.12
N THR A 36 -5.45 -35.70 8.84
CA THR A 36 -6.04 -37.00 8.44
C THR A 36 -6.98 -36.91 7.24
N SER A 37 -7.46 -35.71 6.90
CA SER A 37 -8.32 -35.51 5.72
C SER A 37 -7.65 -34.62 4.66
N LYS A 38 -7.34 -35.20 3.50
CA LYS A 38 -6.78 -34.47 2.33
C LYS A 38 -7.65 -33.26 1.93
N SER A 39 -8.97 -33.39 2.06
CA SER A 39 -9.93 -32.34 1.69
C SER A 39 -9.78 -31.09 2.55
N VAL A 40 -9.59 -31.22 3.86
CA VAL A 40 -9.42 -30.09 4.80
C VAL A 40 -8.16 -29.31 4.48
N SER A 41 -7.06 -29.99 4.14
CA SER A 41 -5.79 -29.34 3.80
C SER A 41 -5.90 -28.47 2.55
N TRP A 42 -6.59 -28.94 1.51
CA TRP A 42 -6.78 -28.18 0.27
C TRP A 42 -7.67 -26.94 0.48
N ILE A 43 -8.73 -27.07 1.28
CA ILE A 43 -9.60 -25.94 1.63
C ILE A 43 -8.80 -24.85 2.37
N LEU A 44 -7.97 -25.24 3.33
CA LEU A 44 -7.12 -24.28 4.06
C LEU A 44 -6.14 -23.57 3.16
N ILE A 45 -5.44 -24.29 2.27
CA ILE A 45 -4.51 -23.70 1.31
C ILE A 45 -5.25 -22.72 0.39
N LEU A 46 -6.40 -23.13 -0.16
CA LEU A 46 -7.20 -22.27 -1.02
C LEU A 46 -7.65 -21.01 -0.28
N THR A 47 -8.07 -21.13 0.98
CA THR A 47 -8.46 -20.00 1.81
C THR A 47 -7.32 -19.01 2.00
N VAL A 48 -6.09 -19.50 2.31
CA VAL A 48 -4.89 -18.64 2.42
C VAL A 48 -4.60 -17.93 1.11
N LEU A 49 -4.68 -18.64 -0.02
CA LEU A 49 -4.46 -18.04 -1.33
C LEU A 49 -5.50 -16.96 -1.64
N VAL A 50 -6.77 -17.22 -1.36
CA VAL A 50 -7.85 -16.24 -1.56
C VAL A 50 -7.61 -15.00 -0.71
N ILE A 51 -7.31 -15.15 0.58
CA ILE A 51 -7.01 -14.02 1.49
C ILE A 51 -5.79 -13.25 0.99
N TYR A 52 -4.73 -13.95 0.61
CA TYR A 52 -3.52 -13.31 0.09
C TYR A 52 -3.80 -12.48 -1.17
N TYR A 53 -4.45 -13.07 -2.18
CA TYR A 53 -4.70 -12.39 -3.45
C TYR A 53 -5.76 -11.31 -3.35
N ALA A 54 -6.79 -11.48 -2.51
CA ALA A 54 -7.86 -10.51 -2.35
C ALA A 54 -7.50 -9.34 -1.44
N PHE A 55 -6.78 -9.59 -0.33
CA PHE A 55 -6.57 -8.59 0.72
C PHE A 55 -5.12 -8.11 0.87
N ILE A 56 -4.13 -8.95 0.61
CA ILE A 56 -2.73 -8.60 0.83
C ILE A 56 -2.09 -8.10 -0.47
N ARG A 57 -2.27 -8.82 -1.56
CA ARG A 57 -1.66 -8.54 -2.86
C ARG A 57 -1.98 -7.14 -3.41
N PRO A 58 -3.20 -6.61 -3.27
CA PRO A 58 -3.53 -5.26 -3.74
C PRO A 58 -2.62 -4.17 -3.15
N PHE A 59 -2.24 -4.30 -1.89
CA PHE A 59 -1.44 -3.31 -1.16
C PHE A 59 0.08 -3.47 -1.35
N MET A 60 0.54 -4.41 -2.18
CA MET A 60 1.97 -4.66 -2.40
C MET A 60 2.61 -3.81 -3.50
N SER A 61 1.84 -3.03 -4.22
CA SER A 61 2.36 -1.98 -5.10
C SER A 61 1.36 -0.83 -5.20
N ALA A 62 1.85 0.33 -5.56
CA ALA A 62 1.01 1.48 -5.86
C ALA A 62 1.65 2.32 -6.95
N THR A 63 0.82 2.95 -7.74
CA THR A 63 1.22 3.89 -8.78
C THR A 63 0.73 5.28 -8.41
N THR A 64 1.64 6.23 -8.45
CA THR A 64 1.37 7.66 -8.29
C THR A 64 1.43 8.31 -9.65
N VAL A 65 0.39 9.03 -10.01
CA VAL A 65 0.30 9.77 -11.28
C VAL A 65 0.01 11.22 -10.99
N VAL A 66 0.78 12.12 -11.62
CA VAL A 66 0.53 13.57 -11.58
C VAL A 66 0.29 14.05 -12.99
N THR A 67 -0.84 14.70 -13.19
CA THR A 67 -1.20 15.39 -14.44
C THR A 67 -1.29 16.89 -14.19
N PHE A 68 -1.53 17.69 -15.22
CA PHE A 68 -1.78 19.13 -15.07
C PHE A 68 -3.04 19.44 -14.25
N GLU A 69 -4.00 18.53 -14.24
CA GLU A 69 -5.31 18.73 -13.63
C GLU A 69 -5.44 18.07 -12.25
N GLN A 70 -4.80 16.90 -12.06
CA GLN A 70 -5.01 16.10 -10.86
C GLN A 70 -3.78 15.28 -10.46
N PHE A 71 -3.74 14.99 -9.17
CA PHE A 71 -2.93 13.98 -8.53
C PHE A 71 -3.77 12.72 -8.32
N GLU A 72 -3.25 11.54 -8.65
CA GLU A 72 -3.88 10.25 -8.37
C GLU A 72 -2.87 9.29 -7.73
N PHE A 73 -3.30 8.62 -6.67
CA PHE A 73 -2.59 7.50 -6.08
C PHE A 73 -3.50 6.28 -6.11
N ARG A 74 -3.03 5.17 -6.66
CA ARG A 74 -3.79 3.92 -6.80
C ARG A 74 -2.94 2.71 -6.42
N PHE A 75 -3.54 1.74 -5.74
CA PHE A 75 -2.91 0.45 -5.48
C PHE A 75 -2.94 -0.49 -6.69
N SER A 76 -2.29 -1.68 -6.57
CA SER A 76 -1.99 -2.63 -7.65
C SER A 76 -3.11 -2.87 -8.67
N TYR A 77 -4.33 -3.03 -8.21
CA TYR A 77 -5.48 -3.35 -9.07
C TYR A 77 -6.26 -2.12 -9.52
N GLY A 78 -5.65 -0.92 -9.39
CA GLY A 78 -6.34 0.34 -9.65
C GLY A 78 -7.33 0.73 -8.54
N TRP A 79 -7.47 -0.08 -7.51
CA TRP A 79 -8.34 0.12 -6.35
C TRP A 79 -7.69 -0.49 -5.08
N PRO A 80 -7.80 0.13 -3.90
CA PRO A 80 -8.34 1.48 -3.67
C PRO A 80 -7.50 2.58 -4.30
N ARG A 81 -8.13 3.71 -4.59
CA ARG A 81 -7.47 4.88 -5.19
C ARG A 81 -7.95 6.17 -4.54
N THR A 82 -7.09 7.18 -4.52
CA THR A 82 -7.44 8.54 -4.14
C THR A 82 -7.07 9.50 -5.25
N ARG A 83 -7.89 10.51 -5.47
CA ARG A 83 -7.69 11.57 -6.46
C ARG A 83 -7.84 12.91 -5.77
N LEU A 84 -7.08 13.85 -6.25
CA LEU A 84 -7.05 15.21 -5.74
C LEU A 84 -6.84 16.15 -6.91
N ALA A 85 -7.75 17.13 -7.09
CA ALA A 85 -7.54 18.17 -8.09
C ALA A 85 -6.33 19.03 -7.68
N ARG A 86 -5.55 19.50 -8.66
CA ARG A 86 -4.38 20.37 -8.38
C ARG A 86 -4.79 21.64 -7.63
N SER A 87 -5.97 22.18 -7.92
CA SER A 87 -6.54 23.33 -7.23
C SER A 87 -6.86 23.09 -5.75
N GLU A 88 -6.99 21.83 -5.33
CA GLU A 88 -7.21 21.46 -3.92
C GLU A 88 -5.91 21.33 -3.13
N ILE A 89 -4.74 21.38 -3.77
CA ILE A 89 -3.43 21.27 -3.15
C ILE A 89 -2.97 22.66 -2.73
N ALA A 90 -2.90 22.91 -1.42
CA ALA A 90 -2.41 24.17 -0.87
C ALA A 90 -0.87 24.19 -0.76
N SER A 91 -0.29 23.09 -0.31
CA SER A 91 1.17 22.92 -0.18
C SER A 91 1.53 21.43 -0.11
N HIS A 92 2.80 21.12 -0.29
CA HIS A 92 3.31 19.79 -0.06
C HIS A 92 4.73 19.85 0.54
N GLU A 93 5.10 18.83 1.29
CA GLU A 93 6.42 18.70 1.91
C GLU A 93 6.86 17.25 1.97
N ILE A 94 8.17 17.01 1.90
CA ILE A 94 8.74 15.67 2.10
C ILE A 94 8.82 15.40 3.59
N VAL A 95 8.26 14.27 4.04
CA VAL A 95 8.22 13.87 5.45
C VAL A 95 8.65 12.42 5.62
N GLU A 96 9.21 12.10 6.76
CA GLU A 96 9.44 10.72 7.15
C GLU A 96 8.41 10.25 8.17
N ILE A 97 7.75 9.14 7.87
CA ILE A 97 6.79 8.51 8.77
C ILE A 97 7.39 7.23 9.35
N SER A 98 7.33 7.10 10.67
CA SER A 98 7.82 5.91 11.36
C SER A 98 7.26 4.61 10.77
N GLY A 99 8.10 3.57 10.70
CA GLY A 99 7.70 2.24 10.23
C GLY A 99 6.58 1.61 11.07
N TRP A 100 6.49 1.96 12.36
CA TRP A 100 5.46 1.47 13.28
C TRP A 100 4.03 1.90 12.91
N VAL A 101 3.86 2.98 12.18
CA VAL A 101 2.54 3.40 11.68
C VAL A 101 1.95 2.38 10.69
N GLY A 102 2.79 1.50 10.14
CA GLY A 102 2.37 0.40 9.27
C GLY A 102 2.17 0.82 7.81
N THR A 103 1.68 -0.10 6.99
CA THR A 103 1.43 0.03 5.54
C THR A 103 -0.07 0.03 5.24
N GLY A 104 -0.45 0.31 4.00
CA GLY A 104 -1.85 0.36 3.55
C GLY A 104 -2.44 1.75 3.69
N ILE A 105 -3.75 1.80 3.94
CA ILE A 105 -4.51 3.03 4.17
C ILE A 105 -4.77 3.17 5.66
N ARG A 106 -4.36 4.28 6.25
CA ARG A 106 -4.52 4.52 7.68
C ARG A 106 -4.90 5.97 7.98
N GLY A 107 -5.73 6.15 9.00
CA GLY A 107 -5.97 7.46 9.58
C GLY A 107 -4.74 7.96 10.32
N VAL A 108 -4.37 9.21 10.09
CA VAL A 108 -3.33 9.94 10.82
C VAL A 108 -3.91 11.26 11.29
N SER A 109 -3.29 11.90 12.28
CA SER A 109 -3.78 13.19 12.78
C SER A 109 -3.99 14.17 11.62
N GLY A 110 -5.24 14.63 11.45
CA GLY A 110 -5.63 15.59 10.42
C GLY A 110 -5.80 15.02 9.00
N GLY A 111 -5.75 13.68 8.79
CA GLY A 111 -5.95 13.14 7.45
C GLY A 111 -5.70 11.66 7.28
N TRP A 112 -5.21 11.28 6.11
CA TRP A 112 -5.00 9.89 5.72
C TRP A 112 -3.58 9.65 5.24
N LEU A 113 -3.02 8.49 5.63
CA LEU A 113 -1.77 7.94 5.10
C LEU A 113 -2.09 6.83 4.10
N TRP A 114 -1.50 6.93 2.92
CA TRP A 114 -1.55 5.93 1.84
C TRP A 114 -0.13 5.49 1.52
N ARG A 115 0.25 4.29 1.95
CA ARG A 115 1.64 3.83 1.85
C ARG A 115 1.72 2.34 1.54
N VAL A 116 2.59 1.97 0.60
CA VAL A 116 2.93 0.58 0.30
C VAL A 116 4.04 0.12 1.25
N TRP A 117 5.18 0.83 1.24
CA TRP A 117 6.38 0.47 1.98
C TRP A 117 7.29 1.68 2.17
N GLY A 118 8.27 1.55 3.07
CA GLY A 118 9.27 2.59 3.30
C GLY A 118 8.85 3.60 4.37
N ARG A 119 9.71 4.57 4.64
CA ARG A 119 9.48 5.68 5.59
C ARG A 119 9.27 7.00 4.89
N SER A 120 9.81 7.13 3.69
CA SER A 120 9.75 8.36 2.91
C SER A 120 8.35 8.58 2.36
N CYS A 121 7.81 9.75 2.59
CA CYS A 121 6.46 10.14 2.19
C CYS A 121 6.45 11.59 1.71
N VAL A 122 5.42 11.94 0.96
CA VAL A 122 5.09 13.32 0.65
C VAL A 122 3.76 13.65 1.32
N GLU A 123 3.76 14.62 2.22
CA GLU A 123 2.55 15.17 2.82
C GLU A 123 1.97 16.23 1.90
N ILE A 124 0.74 16.08 1.49
CA ILE A 124 -0.02 17.02 0.68
C ILE A 124 -1.06 17.66 1.59
N ARG A 125 -1.00 18.96 1.78
CA ARG A 125 -1.99 19.75 2.51
C ARG A 125 -3.02 20.26 1.54
N LYS A 126 -4.28 19.98 1.85
CA LYS A 126 -5.42 20.45 1.06
C LYS A 126 -5.84 21.84 1.51
N VAL A 127 -6.44 22.58 0.59
CA VAL A 127 -7.02 23.92 0.87
C VAL A 127 -8.03 23.87 2.04
N ASN A 128 -8.72 22.76 2.24
CA ASN A 128 -9.68 22.57 3.35
C ASN A 128 -9.01 22.21 4.70
N GLY A 129 -7.68 22.29 4.80
CA GLY A 129 -6.91 22.01 6.01
C GLY A 129 -6.67 20.52 6.28
N LYS A 130 -7.30 19.60 5.55
CA LYS A 130 -7.03 18.16 5.66
C LYS A 130 -5.71 17.83 4.98
N ARG A 131 -5.05 16.76 5.46
CA ARG A 131 -3.80 16.29 4.87
C ARG A 131 -3.93 14.88 4.28
N LEU A 132 -3.20 14.66 3.20
CA LEU A 132 -3.00 13.36 2.57
C LEU A 132 -1.49 13.07 2.58
N VAL A 133 -1.09 11.99 3.23
CA VAL A 133 0.30 11.56 3.25
C VAL A 133 0.46 10.36 2.32
N VAL A 134 1.36 10.46 1.36
CA VAL A 134 1.57 9.44 0.33
C VAL A 134 2.98 8.89 0.44
N GLY A 135 3.09 7.58 0.65
CA GLY A 135 4.39 6.89 0.65
C GLY A 135 4.92 6.70 -0.77
N THR A 136 6.17 7.05 -0.97
CA THR A 136 6.88 6.85 -2.24
C THR A 136 8.36 6.67 -1.98
N ASP A 137 9.05 5.92 -2.84
CA ASP A 137 10.51 5.81 -2.87
C ASP A 137 11.17 6.88 -3.77
N ASP A 138 10.37 7.67 -4.51
CA ASP A 138 10.81 8.84 -5.29
C ASP A 138 10.12 10.12 -4.81
N THR A 139 10.48 10.57 -3.60
CA THR A 139 9.90 11.77 -2.98
C THR A 139 10.26 13.05 -3.73
N GLU A 140 11.47 13.12 -4.26
CA GLU A 140 11.94 14.30 -5.00
C GLU A 140 11.25 14.43 -6.36
N GLY A 141 11.11 13.30 -7.09
CA GLY A 141 10.40 13.28 -8.37
C GLY A 141 8.93 13.68 -8.21
N LEU A 142 8.27 13.15 -7.19
CA LEU A 142 6.89 13.51 -6.87
C LEU A 142 6.77 14.97 -6.45
N SER A 143 7.66 15.47 -5.59
CA SER A 143 7.65 16.87 -5.15
C SER A 143 7.87 17.84 -6.33
N ARG A 144 8.82 17.53 -7.22
CA ARG A 144 9.03 18.34 -8.45
C ARG A 144 7.79 18.35 -9.34
N ALA A 145 7.15 17.21 -9.51
CA ALA A 145 5.93 17.09 -10.31
C ALA A 145 4.73 17.83 -9.69
N LEU A 146 4.69 17.97 -8.39
CA LEU A 146 3.68 18.76 -7.69
C LEU A 146 3.96 20.27 -7.77
N ASN A 147 5.17 20.71 -8.09
CA ASN A 147 5.54 22.10 -8.29
C ASN A 147 5.36 22.58 -9.74
N SER A 148 5.27 21.66 -10.69
CA SER A 148 5.12 21.98 -12.11
C SER A 148 3.65 22.25 -12.47
#